data_868e855da3e73bab3ed72184d922d5a4
#
_entry.id   868e855da3e73bab3ed72184d922d5a4
#
_cell.length_a   1.000
_cell.length_b   1.000
_cell.length_c   1.000
_cell.angle_alpha   90.00
_cell.angle_beta   90.00
_cell.angle_gamma   90.00
#
_symmetry.space_group_name_H-M   'P 1'
#
loop_
_entity.id
_entity.type
_entity.pdbx_description
1 polymer ?
#
loop_
_entity_poly.entity_id
_entity_poly.type
_entity_poly.pdbx_seq_one_letter_code
_entity_poly.pdbx_strand_id
1 'polypeptide(L)'
;DQDFCGRFSEMNPDADIIVVFGGTNDHGHGDAPMGTEADRTPDTFIGACHFLFSRLPNQFPGAIIVVLTPLHRMGENIPKGESGWLLRDYVRVIRDTAAFYGLPLLDLFETSVIRANDPEIAAKLTTDGLHPNDLGHEILAGEIGDFLKGLAE
;
A
#
# COMPACT_ATOMS: atom_id res chain seq x y z
N ASP A 1 7.84 -17.83 2.63
CA ASP A 1 7.79 -16.52 2.06
C ASP A 1 6.60 -15.74 2.59
N GLN A 2 6.80 -14.46 2.91
CA GLN A 2 5.83 -13.65 3.66
C GLN A 2 5.18 -12.56 2.78
N ASP A 3 5.36 -12.63 1.45
CA ASP A 3 4.81 -11.65 0.53
C ASP A 3 3.29 -11.78 0.36
N PHE A 4 2.65 -10.70 -0.09
CA PHE A 4 1.19 -10.67 -0.25
C PHE A 4 0.70 -11.64 -1.33
N CYS A 5 1.45 -11.78 -2.42
CA CYS A 5 1.09 -12.63 -3.55
C CYS A 5 1.16 -14.12 -3.19
N GLY A 6 2.08 -14.51 -2.30
CA GLY A 6 2.24 -15.89 -1.86
C GLY A 6 1.19 -16.36 -0.85
N ARG A 7 0.62 -15.43 -0.05
CA ARG A 7 -0.23 -15.78 1.09
C ARG A 7 -1.65 -15.24 1.08
N PHE A 8 -2.04 -14.41 0.11
CA PHE A 8 -3.39 -13.81 0.12
C PHE A 8 -4.52 -14.85 0.17
N SER A 9 -4.30 -16.05 -0.37
CA SER A 9 -5.28 -17.14 -0.36
C SER A 9 -5.47 -17.80 1.01
N GLU A 10 -4.60 -17.52 1.98
CA GLU A 10 -4.67 -18.04 3.35
C GLU A 10 -5.55 -17.17 4.29
N MET A 11 -6.02 -16.01 3.79
CA MET A 11 -6.92 -15.15 4.58
C MET A 11 -8.27 -15.81 4.81
N ASN A 12 -9.00 -15.33 5.83
CA ASN A 12 -10.34 -15.83 6.14
C ASN A 12 -11.26 -15.68 4.91
N PRO A 13 -11.84 -16.79 4.40
CA PRO A 13 -12.73 -16.75 3.24
C PRO A 13 -14.03 -15.97 3.50
N ASP A 14 -14.43 -15.81 4.76
CA ASP A 14 -15.64 -15.10 5.17
C ASP A 14 -15.36 -13.62 5.52
N ALA A 15 -14.24 -13.05 5.06
CA ALA A 15 -13.93 -11.66 5.29
C ALA A 15 -14.93 -10.74 4.53
N ASP A 16 -15.50 -9.76 5.23
CA ASP A 16 -16.36 -8.74 4.63
C ASP A 16 -15.56 -7.63 3.94
N ILE A 17 -14.39 -7.30 4.49
CA ILE A 17 -13.49 -6.26 3.96
C ILE A 17 -12.06 -6.79 3.99
N ILE A 18 -11.36 -6.59 2.88
CA ILE A 18 -9.92 -6.86 2.76
C ILE A 18 -9.20 -5.55 2.46
N VAL A 19 -8.27 -5.19 3.33
CA VAL A 19 -7.45 -3.98 3.17
C VAL A 19 -6.04 -4.39 2.72
N VAL A 20 -5.63 -3.89 1.56
CA VAL A 20 -4.27 -4.07 1.04
C VAL A 20 -3.46 -2.81 1.32
N PHE A 21 -2.49 -2.91 2.20
CA PHE A 21 -1.62 -1.81 2.60
C PHE A 21 -0.15 -2.23 2.51
N GLY A 22 0.54 -1.83 1.45
CA GLY A 22 1.91 -2.24 1.16
C GLY A 22 2.63 -1.27 0.21
N GLY A 23 3.85 -1.65 -0.23
CA GLY A 23 4.68 -0.87 -1.16
C GLY A 23 5.82 -0.09 -0.51
N THR A 24 5.72 0.23 0.79
CA THR A 24 6.79 0.94 1.49
C THR A 24 8.04 0.08 1.70
N ASN A 25 7.88 -1.22 1.90
CA ASN A 25 8.99 -2.15 2.02
C ASN A 25 9.64 -2.45 0.66
N ASP A 26 8.86 -2.51 -0.39
CA ASP A 26 9.38 -2.66 -1.76
C ASP A 26 10.33 -1.50 -2.10
N HIS A 27 9.94 -0.25 -1.79
CA HIS A 27 10.85 0.89 -1.87
C HIS A 27 12.03 0.75 -0.88
N GLY A 28 11.77 0.37 0.36
CA GLY A 28 12.79 0.32 1.43
C GLY A 28 13.90 -0.70 1.17
N HIS A 29 13.58 -1.84 0.59
CA HIS A 29 14.53 -2.88 0.18
C HIS A 29 15.14 -2.58 -1.19
N GLY A 30 14.31 -2.20 -2.16
CA GLY A 30 14.75 -1.85 -3.51
C GLY A 30 15.38 -3.01 -4.28
N ASP A 31 15.02 -4.24 -3.93
CA ASP A 31 15.58 -5.48 -4.47
C ASP A 31 14.71 -6.12 -5.56
N ALA A 32 13.43 -5.76 -5.63
CA ALA A 32 12.53 -6.20 -6.69
C ALA A 32 12.56 -5.22 -7.89
N PRO A 33 12.62 -5.72 -9.13
CA PRO A 33 12.50 -4.85 -10.31
C PRO A 33 11.10 -4.23 -10.37
N MET A 34 11.01 -2.97 -10.86
CA MET A 34 9.72 -2.32 -11.06
C MET A 34 8.86 -3.05 -12.09
N GLY A 35 9.46 -3.49 -13.18
CA GLY A 35 8.75 -4.16 -14.27
C GLY A 35 8.11 -3.21 -15.27
N THR A 36 7.18 -3.75 -16.06
CA THR A 36 6.45 -3.06 -17.12
C THR A 36 4.95 -3.25 -16.97
N GLU A 37 4.17 -2.39 -17.62
CA GLU A 37 2.69 -2.46 -17.64
C GLU A 37 2.13 -3.79 -18.21
N ALA A 38 2.96 -4.57 -18.90
CA ALA A 38 2.57 -5.88 -19.45
C ALA A 38 2.73 -7.02 -18.42
N ASP A 39 3.45 -6.81 -17.33
CA ASP A 39 3.77 -7.86 -16.35
C ASP A 39 2.53 -8.28 -15.56
N ARG A 40 2.39 -9.58 -15.33
CA ARG A 40 1.22 -10.18 -14.65
C ARG A 40 1.62 -11.24 -13.63
N THR A 41 2.91 -11.38 -13.35
CA THR A 41 3.47 -12.33 -12.36
C THR A 41 4.15 -11.57 -11.23
N PRO A 42 4.31 -12.15 -10.03
CA PRO A 42 4.89 -11.46 -8.87
C PRO A 42 6.41 -11.23 -8.95
N ASP A 43 7.04 -11.46 -10.10
CA ASP A 43 8.49 -11.29 -10.29
C ASP A 43 8.93 -9.81 -10.35
N THR A 44 7.97 -8.90 -10.58
CA THR A 44 8.18 -7.45 -10.59
C THR A 44 7.11 -6.75 -9.75
N PHE A 45 7.36 -5.52 -9.30
CA PHE A 45 6.39 -4.79 -8.49
C PHE A 45 5.08 -4.51 -9.23
N ILE A 46 5.14 -4.05 -10.49
CA ILE A 46 3.95 -3.86 -11.34
C ILE A 46 3.21 -5.18 -11.53
N GLY A 47 3.95 -6.25 -11.86
CA GLY A 47 3.40 -7.57 -12.03
C GLY A 47 2.72 -8.09 -10.75
N ALA A 48 3.33 -7.88 -9.58
CA ALA A 48 2.78 -8.25 -8.27
C ALA A 48 1.48 -7.50 -7.96
N CYS A 49 1.41 -6.19 -8.24
CA CYS A 49 0.19 -5.41 -8.09
C CYS A 49 -0.93 -5.95 -8.98
N HIS A 50 -0.66 -6.19 -10.27
CA HIS A 50 -1.63 -6.79 -11.19
C HIS A 50 -2.05 -8.20 -10.76
N PHE A 51 -1.09 -9.02 -10.34
CA PHE A 51 -1.36 -10.38 -9.86
C PHE A 51 -2.32 -10.36 -8.67
N LEU A 52 -2.02 -9.57 -7.65
CA LEU A 52 -2.80 -9.51 -6.42
C LEU A 52 -4.19 -8.89 -6.67
N PHE A 53 -4.25 -7.71 -7.30
CA PHE A 53 -5.50 -6.95 -7.47
C PHE A 53 -6.50 -7.63 -8.40
N SER A 54 -6.04 -8.42 -9.38
CA SER A 54 -6.93 -9.23 -10.22
C SER A 54 -7.48 -10.45 -9.51
N ARG A 55 -6.75 -11.02 -8.55
CA ARG A 55 -7.12 -12.27 -7.88
C ARG A 55 -7.96 -12.09 -6.63
N LEU A 56 -7.73 -11.02 -5.88
CA LEU A 56 -8.47 -10.76 -4.64
C LEU A 56 -9.99 -10.77 -4.83
N PRO A 57 -10.59 -10.04 -5.81
CA PRO A 57 -12.03 -10.06 -6.01
C PRO A 57 -12.58 -11.44 -6.42
N ASN A 58 -11.78 -12.24 -7.12
CA ASN A 58 -12.16 -13.59 -7.51
C ASN A 58 -12.07 -14.60 -6.37
N GLN A 59 -11.07 -14.45 -5.50
CA GLN A 59 -10.87 -15.32 -4.33
C GLN A 59 -11.89 -15.00 -3.23
N PHE A 60 -12.29 -13.73 -3.08
CA PHE A 60 -13.18 -13.23 -2.04
C PHE A 60 -14.36 -12.45 -2.64
N PRO A 61 -15.26 -13.13 -3.36
CA PRO A 61 -16.33 -12.45 -4.14
C PRO A 61 -17.37 -11.71 -3.27
N GLY A 62 -17.41 -12.03 -1.97
CA GLY A 62 -18.28 -11.34 -1.01
C GLY A 62 -17.62 -10.16 -0.29
N ALA A 63 -16.31 -9.99 -0.43
CA ALA A 63 -15.56 -8.95 0.28
C ALA A 63 -15.44 -7.66 -0.53
N ILE A 64 -15.42 -6.53 0.17
CA ILE A 64 -14.99 -5.25 -0.38
C ILE A 64 -13.45 -5.22 -0.32
N ILE A 65 -12.79 -5.14 -1.47
CA ILE A 65 -11.33 -5.02 -1.53
C ILE A 65 -10.97 -3.54 -1.56
N VAL A 66 -10.16 -3.11 -0.60
CA VAL A 66 -9.71 -1.71 -0.45
C VAL A 66 -8.21 -1.65 -0.54
N VAL A 67 -7.70 -0.74 -1.33
CA VAL A 67 -6.26 -0.50 -1.48
C VAL A 67 -5.87 0.81 -0.77
N LEU A 68 -4.79 0.78 0.01
CA LEU A 68 -4.19 1.94 0.63
C LEU A 68 -2.82 2.21 0.02
N THR A 69 -2.54 3.47 -0.33
CA THR A 69 -1.17 3.85 -0.69
C THR A 69 -0.30 3.97 0.57
N PRO A 70 1.04 3.77 0.44
CA PRO A 70 1.97 4.06 1.53
C PRO A 70 1.83 5.47 2.09
N LEU A 71 2.15 5.65 3.36
CA LEU A 71 2.37 6.96 3.97
C LEU A 71 3.68 7.58 3.48
N HIS A 72 3.82 8.89 3.59
CA HIS A 72 5.13 9.55 3.51
C HIS A 72 6.08 9.03 4.59
N ARG A 73 7.36 8.95 4.26
CA ARG A 73 8.41 8.47 5.19
C ARG A 73 9.73 9.20 4.99
N MET A 74 10.58 9.17 6.01
CA MET A 74 11.96 9.62 5.85
C MET A 74 12.66 8.82 4.75
N GLY A 75 13.45 9.51 3.94
CA GLY A 75 14.22 8.90 2.85
C GLY A 75 13.40 8.47 1.63
N GLU A 76 12.15 8.85 1.52
CA GLU A 76 11.26 8.50 0.38
C GLU A 76 11.77 8.98 -0.98
N ASN A 77 12.58 10.05 -0.99
CA ASN A 77 13.20 10.63 -2.17
C ASN A 77 14.65 10.13 -2.40
N ILE A 78 15.04 9.07 -1.72
CA ILE A 78 16.34 8.42 -1.88
C ILE A 78 16.11 7.04 -2.50
N PRO A 79 16.62 6.77 -3.72
CA PRO A 79 16.54 5.44 -4.29
C PRO A 79 17.19 4.40 -3.39
N LYS A 80 16.58 3.23 -3.27
CA LYS A 80 17.08 2.12 -2.46
C LYS A 80 17.46 0.94 -3.34
N GLY A 81 18.50 0.20 -2.90
CA GLY A 81 19.00 -0.96 -3.63
C GLY A 81 19.42 -0.60 -5.06
N GLU A 82 19.21 -1.53 -5.98
CA GLU A 82 19.53 -1.37 -7.40
C GLU A 82 18.34 -0.84 -8.23
N SER A 83 17.17 -0.68 -7.60
CA SER A 83 15.94 -0.32 -8.31
C SER A 83 15.98 1.08 -8.92
N GLY A 84 16.61 2.04 -8.25
CA GLY A 84 16.66 3.44 -8.67
C GLY A 84 15.33 4.20 -8.49
N TRP A 85 14.27 3.54 -8.03
CA TRP A 85 12.93 4.11 -7.89
C TRP A 85 12.72 4.78 -6.54
N LEU A 86 11.88 5.82 -6.53
CA LEU A 86 11.48 6.57 -5.33
C LEU A 86 10.13 6.06 -4.83
N LEU A 87 9.79 6.32 -3.56
CA LEU A 87 8.51 5.86 -3.01
C LEU A 87 7.30 6.32 -3.84
N ARG A 88 7.32 7.54 -4.37
CA ARG A 88 6.26 8.07 -5.23
C ARG A 88 6.03 7.24 -6.51
N ASP A 89 7.05 6.54 -7.00
CA ASP A 89 6.91 5.68 -8.19
C ASP A 89 6.12 4.42 -7.84
N TYR A 90 6.38 3.83 -6.67
CA TYR A 90 5.59 2.71 -6.15
C TYR A 90 4.14 3.13 -5.86
N VAL A 91 3.94 4.31 -5.26
CA VAL A 91 2.60 4.88 -5.03
C VAL A 91 1.83 5.04 -6.33
N ARG A 92 2.47 5.56 -7.38
CA ARG A 92 1.86 5.71 -8.71
C ARG A 92 1.39 4.36 -9.26
N VAL A 93 2.23 3.33 -9.19
CA VAL A 93 1.86 1.97 -9.65
C VAL A 93 0.65 1.45 -8.89
N ILE A 94 0.60 1.62 -7.56
CA ILE A 94 -0.53 1.19 -6.74
C ILE A 94 -1.82 1.92 -7.17
N ARG A 95 -1.78 3.24 -7.36
CA ARG A 95 -2.91 4.04 -7.84
C ARG A 95 -3.42 3.57 -9.19
N ASP A 96 -2.51 3.48 -10.15
CA ASP A 96 -2.83 3.12 -11.54
C ASP A 96 -3.41 1.71 -11.62
N THR A 97 -2.83 0.76 -10.89
CA THR A 97 -3.30 -0.62 -10.88
C THR A 97 -4.64 -0.78 -10.15
N ALA A 98 -4.84 -0.08 -9.01
CA ALA A 98 -6.13 -0.08 -8.32
C ALA A 98 -7.23 0.49 -9.23
N ALA A 99 -6.96 1.61 -9.92
CA ALA A 99 -7.89 2.20 -10.90
C ALA A 99 -8.18 1.25 -12.07
N PHE A 100 -7.17 0.54 -12.58
CA PHE A 100 -7.32 -0.43 -13.66
C PHE A 100 -8.31 -1.56 -13.31
N TYR A 101 -8.32 -2.02 -12.06
CA TYR A 101 -9.25 -3.05 -11.58
C TYR A 101 -10.51 -2.48 -10.91
N GLY A 102 -10.69 -1.16 -10.89
CA GLY A 102 -11.86 -0.51 -10.26
C GLY A 102 -11.94 -0.71 -8.76
N LEU A 103 -10.80 -0.90 -8.07
CA LEU A 103 -10.77 -1.10 -6.62
C LEU A 103 -10.84 0.24 -5.89
N PRO A 104 -11.65 0.36 -4.82
CA PRO A 104 -11.62 1.51 -3.93
C PRO A 104 -10.20 1.77 -3.39
N LEU A 105 -9.76 3.02 -3.46
CA LEU A 105 -8.43 3.43 -3.03
C LEU A 105 -8.52 4.55 -2.00
N LEU A 106 -7.90 4.34 -0.83
CA LEU A 106 -7.58 5.42 0.11
C LEU A 106 -6.14 5.88 -0.14
N ASP A 107 -6.01 7.09 -0.68
CA ASP A 107 -4.72 7.67 -1.03
C ASP A 107 -4.07 8.36 0.18
N LEU A 108 -3.50 7.57 1.08
CA LEU A 108 -2.83 8.09 2.28
C LEU A 108 -1.59 8.93 1.95
N PHE A 109 -0.91 8.64 0.83
CA PHE A 109 0.23 9.45 0.40
C PHE A 109 -0.19 10.90 0.11
N GLU A 110 -1.38 11.09 -0.45
CA GLU A 110 -1.88 12.43 -0.79
C GLU A 110 -2.61 13.08 0.39
N THR A 111 -3.44 12.32 1.11
CA THR A 111 -4.43 12.87 2.03
C THR A 111 -4.08 12.78 3.51
N SER A 112 -3.22 11.85 3.91
CA SER A 112 -2.87 11.68 5.33
C SER A 112 -2.08 12.86 5.88
N VAL A 113 -2.35 13.20 7.13
CA VAL A 113 -1.54 14.17 7.88
C VAL A 113 -0.22 13.59 8.39
N ILE A 114 -0.03 12.26 8.28
CA ILE A 114 1.21 11.57 8.67
C ILE A 114 2.23 11.72 7.54
N ARG A 115 2.85 12.89 7.46
CA ARG A 115 3.86 13.22 6.44
C ARG A 115 5.26 13.13 7.05
N ALA A 116 5.73 11.91 7.31
CA ALA A 116 7.00 11.66 7.98
C ALA A 116 8.26 11.96 7.12
N ASN A 117 8.09 12.50 5.91
CA ASN A 117 9.15 13.17 5.15
C ASN A 117 9.49 14.57 5.73
N ASP A 118 8.60 15.14 6.56
CA ASP A 118 8.86 16.31 7.39
C ASP A 118 9.42 15.84 8.75
N PRO A 119 10.62 16.32 9.18
CA PRO A 119 11.26 15.88 10.42
C PRO A 119 10.44 16.17 11.70
N GLU A 120 9.67 17.26 11.73
CA GLU A 120 8.85 17.62 12.90
C GLU A 120 7.65 16.68 13.02
N ILE A 121 7.01 16.36 11.89
CA ILE A 121 5.91 15.39 11.84
C ILE A 121 6.43 14.00 12.13
N ALA A 122 7.58 13.61 11.58
CA ALA A 122 8.21 12.32 11.86
C ALA A 122 8.46 12.14 13.36
N ALA A 123 9.07 13.13 14.03
CA ALA A 123 9.33 13.08 15.46
C ALA A 123 8.06 13.00 16.33
N LYS A 124 6.97 13.56 15.85
CA LYS A 124 5.70 13.60 16.58
C LYS A 124 4.84 12.36 16.40
N LEU A 125 4.79 11.81 15.18
CA LEU A 125 3.81 10.80 14.78
C LEU A 125 4.41 9.44 14.46
N THR A 126 5.74 9.31 14.47
CA THR A 126 6.42 8.05 14.18
C THR A 126 7.47 7.72 15.24
N THR A 127 7.91 6.46 15.28
CA THR A 127 8.99 6.01 16.15
C THR A 127 10.38 6.20 15.51
N ASP A 128 10.46 6.19 14.19
CA ASP A 128 11.72 6.12 13.44
C ASP A 128 11.68 6.82 12.07
N GLY A 129 10.65 7.64 11.83
CA GLY A 129 10.42 8.28 10.52
C GLY A 129 9.75 7.39 9.47
N LEU A 130 9.31 6.18 9.87
CA LEU A 130 8.62 5.22 9.03
C LEU A 130 7.37 4.65 9.73
N HIS A 131 7.54 4.07 10.91
CA HIS A 131 6.49 3.37 11.63
C HIS A 131 5.71 4.35 12.53
N PRO A 132 4.39 4.50 12.35
CA PRO A 132 3.58 5.32 13.24
C PRO A 132 3.78 4.92 14.71
N ASN A 133 3.85 5.91 15.60
CA ASN A 133 3.75 5.70 17.05
C ASN A 133 2.27 5.59 17.46
N ASP A 134 1.98 5.50 18.76
CA ASP A 134 0.60 5.34 19.25
C ASP A 134 -0.33 6.44 18.74
N LEU A 135 0.10 7.70 18.77
CA LEU A 135 -0.67 8.82 18.25
C LEU A 135 -0.83 8.74 16.72
N GLY A 136 0.23 8.35 16.00
CA GLY A 136 0.17 8.11 14.56
C GLY A 136 -0.81 6.99 14.21
N HIS A 137 -0.83 5.91 14.96
CA HIS A 137 -1.79 4.82 14.78
C HIS A 137 -3.24 5.24 15.07
N GLU A 138 -3.48 6.08 16.08
CA GLU A 138 -4.82 6.61 16.39
C GLU A 138 -5.34 7.47 15.22
N ILE A 139 -4.49 8.35 14.68
CA ILE A 139 -4.83 9.18 13.50
C ILE A 139 -5.11 8.29 12.29
N LEU A 140 -4.22 7.35 11.99
CA LEU A 140 -4.36 6.45 10.84
C LEU A 140 -5.63 5.59 10.93
N ALA A 141 -5.95 5.12 12.13
CA ALA A 141 -7.19 4.37 12.38
C ALA A 141 -8.45 5.23 12.10
N GLY A 142 -8.41 6.52 12.44
CA GLY A 142 -9.47 7.47 12.09
C GLY A 142 -9.61 7.64 10.57
N GLU A 143 -8.51 7.91 9.86
CA GLU A 143 -8.50 8.10 8.41
C GLU A 143 -9.03 6.88 7.68
N ILE A 144 -8.56 5.67 8.04
CA ILE A 144 -9.03 4.41 7.45
C ILE A 144 -10.48 4.14 7.81
N GLY A 145 -10.86 4.34 9.08
CA GLY A 145 -12.21 4.09 9.56
C GLY A 145 -13.27 4.97 8.89
N ASP A 146 -12.96 6.24 8.67
CA ASP A 146 -13.88 7.17 8.00
C ASP A 146 -14.03 6.83 6.51
N PHE A 147 -12.93 6.43 5.87
CA PHE A 147 -12.99 5.95 4.49
C PHE A 147 -13.86 4.69 4.35
N LEU A 148 -13.66 3.69 5.23
CA LEU A 148 -14.44 2.44 5.20
C LEU A 148 -15.93 2.66 5.48
N LYS A 149 -16.28 3.58 6.38
CA LYS A 149 -17.69 3.96 6.63
C LYS A 149 -18.33 4.55 5.37
N GLY A 150 -17.60 5.44 4.67
CA GLY A 150 -18.10 6.03 3.42
C GLY A 150 -18.32 5.03 2.28
N LEU A 151 -17.70 3.86 2.31
CA LEU A 151 -17.94 2.79 1.33
C LEU A 151 -19.23 1.99 1.64
N ALA A 152 -19.72 2.03 2.87
CA ALA A 152 -20.90 1.28 3.31
C ALA A 152 -22.21 2.08 3.15
N GLU A 153 -22.14 3.38 2.85
CA GLU A 153 -23.27 4.27 2.60
C GLU A 153 -23.65 4.30 1.11
#